data_874decc0e7821bd52abecf065187e068
#
_entry.id   874decc0e7821bd52abecf065187e068
#
_cell.length_a   1.000
_cell.length_b   1.000
_cell.length_c   1.000
_cell.angle_alpha   90.00
_cell.angle_beta   90.00
_cell.angle_gamma   90.00
#
_symmetry.space_group_name_H-M   'P 1'
#
loop_
_entity.id
_entity.type
_entity.pdbx_description
1 polymer ?
#
loop_
_entity_poly.entity_id
_entity_poly.type
_entity_poly.pdbx_seq_one_letter_code
_entity_poly.pdbx_strand_id
1 'polypeptide(L)'
;MQLLLSKVCLMLGVEIYTKVVLADLCEPDDTGKKWTANYKPNDHPVSNFEFNMIIIASGSRVAIEGFDRRSLNAKLSVAITANFVNNWTPEEAAVRQISGISKQYDQDFFNSMEKETGVALENLVYYRGDTHYFVMTTLKRSLIERGVILEDKEDRKELMHPSNINKDAMYKYAIDASQYATSHFSTALPSKEFALNARGVPDVAVFDFTNLYSARNASRVMVRKGHQLLMAIVGDSLLEPFWPEGTGCARGFLSCMDTAWQLRQWALAQRNPLDIICERENIYRLLSQTADGGGGNMKSTFKSYTIDPKTRYVSIPKKIEHDRIIPLYDSDAPEEKQFLEEIFVNQQYYTPEKHKTMLKRFRKGVKKTGQNTIMLPIRVVRAFKRNRSTPNGVPGNQTQTQTSSP
;
A
#
# COMPACT_ATOMS: atom_id res chain seq x y z
N MET A 1 -12.85 8.55 -3.85
CA MET A 1 -12.49 7.71 -2.69
C MET A 1 -11.69 8.48 -1.64
N GLN A 2 -10.57 9.16 -1.96
CA GLN A 2 -9.72 9.89 -1.00
C GLN A 2 -10.50 10.89 -0.15
N LEU A 3 -11.31 11.78 -0.76
CA LEU A 3 -12.12 12.76 -0.03
C LEU A 3 -13.12 12.11 0.94
N LEU A 4 -13.74 11.00 0.53
CA LEU A 4 -14.66 10.27 1.39
C LEU A 4 -13.95 9.68 2.61
N LEU A 5 -12.79 9.02 2.40
CA LEU A 5 -11.98 8.47 3.49
C LEU A 5 -11.46 9.56 4.42
N SER A 6 -10.99 10.69 3.87
CA SER A 6 -10.55 11.83 4.68
C SER A 6 -11.68 12.38 5.55
N LYS A 7 -12.91 12.48 4.99
CA LYS A 7 -14.09 12.89 5.76
C LYS A 7 -14.39 11.92 6.91
N VAL A 8 -14.33 10.61 6.65
CA VAL A 8 -14.52 9.58 7.68
C VAL A 8 -13.43 9.68 8.76
N CYS A 9 -12.16 9.88 8.38
CA CYS A 9 -11.07 10.07 9.34
C CYS A 9 -11.33 11.27 10.26
N LEU A 10 -11.72 12.42 9.70
CA LEU A 10 -12.06 13.62 10.48
C LEU A 10 -13.22 13.37 11.43
N MET A 11 -14.27 12.67 10.98
CA MET A 11 -15.41 12.29 11.84
C MET A 11 -15.01 11.36 12.98
N LEU A 12 -13.97 10.56 12.80
CA LEU A 12 -13.39 9.69 13.83
C LEU A 12 -12.38 10.39 14.74
N GLY A 13 -12.14 11.70 14.55
CA GLY A 13 -11.24 12.50 15.36
C GLY A 13 -9.77 12.38 14.94
N VAL A 14 -9.48 11.92 13.72
CA VAL A 14 -8.13 11.94 13.16
C VAL A 14 -7.84 13.35 12.66
N GLU A 15 -6.76 13.93 13.12
CA GLU A 15 -6.29 15.23 12.64
C GLU A 15 -5.58 15.04 11.28
N ILE A 16 -5.89 15.90 10.32
CA ILE A 16 -5.32 15.87 8.98
C ILE A 16 -4.65 17.20 8.68
N TYR A 17 -3.37 17.16 8.41
CA TYR A 17 -2.57 18.33 8.04
C TYR A 17 -2.15 18.22 6.57
N THR A 18 -2.37 19.29 5.83
CA THR A 18 -1.97 19.41 4.42
C THR A 18 -0.78 20.34 4.28
N LYS A 19 0.02 20.18 3.21
CA LYS A 19 1.21 20.97 2.94
C LYS A 19 2.29 20.85 4.04
N VAL A 20 2.27 19.75 4.78
CA VAL A 20 3.26 19.43 5.81
C VAL A 20 4.04 18.21 5.35
N VAL A 21 5.36 18.30 5.39
CA VAL A 21 6.26 17.23 4.97
C VAL A 21 7.12 16.82 6.16
N LEU A 22 7.15 15.53 6.47
CA LEU A 22 8.09 14.95 7.44
C LEU A 22 9.52 15.13 6.91
N ALA A 23 10.36 15.79 7.68
CA ALA A 23 11.78 15.98 7.36
C ALA A 23 12.63 14.88 8.03
N ASP A 24 12.63 14.83 9.36
CA ASP A 24 13.46 13.92 10.13
C ASP A 24 12.74 13.44 11.39
N LEU A 25 13.15 12.29 11.91
CA LEU A 25 12.76 11.83 13.24
C LEU A 25 13.68 12.44 14.30
N CYS A 26 13.11 12.84 15.41
CA CYS A 26 13.85 13.33 16.57
C CYS A 26 13.82 12.28 17.65
N GLU A 27 15.02 11.82 18.04
CA GLU A 27 15.20 10.85 19.11
C GLU A 27 14.82 11.43 20.48
N PRO A 28 14.42 10.59 21.43
CA PRO A 28 14.23 10.95 22.82
C PRO A 28 15.51 11.55 23.43
N ASP A 29 15.35 12.52 24.31
CA ASP A 29 16.46 13.19 24.98
C ASP A 29 16.46 12.91 26.51
N ASP A 30 17.49 13.41 27.21
CA ASP A 30 17.63 13.22 28.65
C ASP A 30 16.67 14.11 29.47
N THR A 31 15.94 15.02 28.82
CA THR A 31 14.95 15.89 29.47
C THR A 31 13.60 15.20 29.63
N GLY A 32 13.48 13.95 29.10
CA GLY A 32 12.24 13.16 29.13
C GLY A 32 11.34 13.36 27.93
N LYS A 33 11.79 14.08 26.91
CA LYS A 33 11.11 14.19 25.62
C LYS A 33 11.13 12.83 24.94
N LYS A 34 9.97 12.41 24.43
CA LYS A 34 9.81 11.17 23.67
C LYS A 34 10.10 11.39 22.19
N TRP A 35 9.86 10.35 21.38
CA TRP A 35 9.96 10.47 19.94
C TRP A 35 9.05 11.59 19.41
N THR A 36 9.64 12.49 18.63
CA THR A 36 8.97 13.53 17.87
C THR A 36 9.52 13.57 16.46
N ALA A 37 9.10 14.51 15.63
CA ALA A 37 9.63 14.66 14.29
C ALA A 37 9.69 16.12 13.87
N ASN A 38 10.63 16.45 13.00
CA ASN A 38 10.72 17.72 12.33
C ASN A 38 9.89 17.71 11.05
N TYR A 39 9.23 18.82 10.79
CA TYR A 39 8.38 18.97 9.61
C TYR A 39 8.72 20.24 8.84
N LYS A 40 8.33 20.29 7.59
CA LYS A 40 8.37 21.52 6.78
C LYS A 40 6.94 21.95 6.49
N PRO A 41 6.55 23.23 6.80
CA PRO A 41 7.34 24.28 7.44
C PRO A 41 7.71 23.96 8.90
N ASN A 42 8.86 24.50 9.36
CA ASN A 42 9.48 24.10 10.63
C ASN A 42 8.71 24.53 11.89
N ASP A 43 7.84 25.52 11.78
CA ASP A 43 7.04 26.11 12.89
C ASP A 43 5.66 25.45 13.02
N HIS A 44 5.42 24.36 12.32
CA HIS A 44 4.11 23.71 12.35
C HIS A 44 3.83 23.07 13.72
N PRO A 45 2.63 23.25 14.31
CA PRO A 45 2.30 22.72 15.65
C PRO A 45 2.50 21.20 15.80
N VAL A 46 2.41 20.43 14.73
CA VAL A 46 2.63 18.98 14.74
C VAL A 46 4.06 18.58 15.12
N SER A 47 5.03 19.50 15.03
CA SER A 47 6.44 19.25 15.42
C SER A 47 6.61 18.94 16.91
N ASN A 48 5.65 19.33 17.74
CA ASN A 48 5.65 19.05 19.17
C ASN A 48 4.87 17.77 19.53
N PHE A 49 4.33 17.07 18.54
CA PHE A 49 3.55 15.86 18.77
C PHE A 49 4.47 14.68 19.11
N GLU A 50 4.34 14.14 20.33
CA GLU A 50 5.03 12.94 20.78
C GLU A 50 4.30 11.70 20.32
N PHE A 51 5.03 10.72 19.79
CA PHE A 51 4.48 9.46 19.32
C PHE A 51 5.39 8.28 19.65
N ASN A 52 4.81 7.10 19.73
CA ASN A 52 5.53 5.82 19.86
C ASN A 52 5.32 4.90 18.67
N MET A 53 4.73 5.45 17.60
CA MET A 53 4.41 4.72 16.40
C MET A 53 4.29 5.67 15.22
N ILE A 54 4.86 5.28 14.08
CA ILE A 54 4.76 5.99 12.83
C ILE A 54 4.46 5.04 11.68
N ILE A 55 3.49 5.40 10.83
CA ILE A 55 3.18 4.70 9.59
C ILE A 55 3.52 5.61 8.43
N ILE A 56 4.31 5.10 7.49
CA ILE A 56 4.80 5.87 6.36
C ILE A 56 4.17 5.33 5.07
N ALA A 57 3.50 6.22 4.36
CA ALA A 57 2.81 5.95 3.08
C ALA A 57 3.25 6.96 2.01
N SER A 58 4.55 7.24 1.92
CA SER A 58 5.14 8.28 1.06
C SER A 58 5.34 7.84 -0.40
N GLY A 59 4.93 6.62 -0.74
CA GLY A 59 5.14 6.03 -2.07
C GLY A 59 6.55 5.50 -2.28
N SER A 60 6.85 5.06 -3.50
CA SER A 60 8.13 4.40 -3.84
C SER A 60 9.30 5.38 -4.00
N ARG A 61 9.04 6.67 -4.15
CA ARG A 61 10.09 7.67 -4.45
C ARG A 61 10.91 8.11 -3.25
N VAL A 62 10.39 7.93 -2.04
CA VAL A 62 11.06 8.39 -0.81
C VAL A 62 11.82 7.22 -0.18
N ALA A 63 13.13 7.36 -0.03
CA ALA A 63 13.93 6.43 0.76
C ALA A 63 13.63 6.67 2.25
N ILE A 64 13.46 5.57 2.99
CA ILE A 64 13.15 5.61 4.42
C ILE A 64 14.25 4.83 5.13
N GLU A 65 14.91 5.45 6.07
CA GLU A 65 16.00 4.83 6.82
C GLU A 65 15.53 3.55 7.53
N GLY A 66 16.32 2.49 7.38
CA GLY A 66 16.03 1.18 7.93
C GLY A 66 14.99 0.35 7.19
N PHE A 67 14.60 0.81 5.98
CA PHE A 67 13.75 0.08 5.05
C PHE A 67 14.45 -0.07 3.70
N ASP A 68 15.37 -1.01 3.65
CA ASP A 68 16.06 -1.36 2.41
C ASP A 68 15.09 -1.84 1.35
N ARG A 69 15.38 -1.49 0.11
CA ARG A 69 14.57 -1.89 -1.03
C ARG A 69 15.27 -2.93 -1.88
N ARG A 70 14.50 -3.85 -2.38
CA ARG A 70 14.89 -4.80 -3.41
C ARG A 70 14.28 -4.34 -4.73
N SER A 71 15.14 -4.19 -5.75
CA SER A 71 14.66 -4.00 -7.11
C SER A 71 14.22 -5.35 -7.68
N LEU A 72 13.04 -5.36 -8.25
CA LEU A 72 12.52 -6.46 -9.05
C LEU A 72 12.71 -6.04 -10.50
N ASN A 73 13.78 -6.52 -11.13
CA ASN A 73 14.06 -6.24 -12.55
C ASN A 73 13.09 -7.06 -13.39
N ALA A 74 12.10 -6.41 -13.97
CA ALA A 74 11.29 -6.98 -15.04
C ALA A 74 12.02 -6.80 -16.40
N LYS A 75 11.56 -7.50 -17.45
CA LYS A 75 11.90 -7.14 -18.83
C LYS A 75 11.46 -5.69 -19.05
N LEU A 76 12.14 -4.98 -19.99
CA LEU A 76 11.77 -3.60 -20.30
C LEU A 76 10.27 -3.49 -20.55
N SER A 77 9.57 -2.84 -19.63
CA SER A 77 8.13 -2.63 -19.69
C SER A 77 7.84 -1.14 -19.68
N VAL A 78 7.46 -0.63 -20.83
CA VAL A 78 7.09 0.76 -21.04
C VAL A 78 5.59 0.81 -21.27
N ALA A 79 4.88 1.73 -20.62
CA ALA A 79 3.47 1.93 -20.89
C ALA A 79 3.17 3.38 -21.23
N ILE A 80 2.15 3.57 -22.06
CA ILE A 80 1.50 4.85 -22.30
C ILE A 80 0.19 4.86 -21.52
N THR A 81 -0.06 5.91 -20.75
CA THR A 81 -1.38 6.23 -20.22
C THR A 81 -1.98 7.39 -21.01
N ALA A 82 -3.27 7.32 -21.27
CA ALA A 82 -4.00 8.37 -21.97
C ALA A 82 -5.39 8.56 -21.37
N ASN A 83 -5.75 9.81 -21.11
CA ASN A 83 -7.08 10.21 -20.69
C ASN A 83 -7.76 10.99 -21.82
N PHE A 84 -8.91 10.48 -22.30
CA PHE A 84 -9.75 11.21 -23.26
C PHE A 84 -10.92 11.86 -22.55
N VAL A 85 -11.40 12.97 -23.09
CA VAL A 85 -12.58 13.68 -22.57
C VAL A 85 -13.79 12.76 -22.61
N ASN A 86 -14.52 12.71 -21.49
CA ASN A 86 -15.82 12.05 -21.43
C ASN A 86 -16.91 13.14 -21.40
N ASN A 87 -17.66 13.23 -22.50
CA ASN A 87 -18.77 14.18 -22.66
C ASN A 87 -20.08 13.62 -22.10
N TRP A 88 -20.05 12.42 -21.52
CA TRP A 88 -21.20 11.74 -20.92
C TRP A 88 -22.34 11.49 -21.92
N THR A 89 -22.00 11.30 -23.19
CA THR A 89 -23.01 10.99 -24.22
C THR A 89 -23.48 9.52 -24.14
N PRO A 90 -24.68 9.20 -24.67
CA PRO A 90 -25.13 7.81 -24.74
C PRO A 90 -24.17 6.91 -25.54
N GLU A 91 -23.55 7.44 -26.59
CA GLU A 91 -22.57 6.74 -27.42
C GLU A 91 -21.30 6.38 -26.63
N GLU A 92 -20.78 7.33 -25.84
CA GLU A 92 -19.65 7.08 -24.94
C GLU A 92 -20.02 6.06 -23.85
N ALA A 93 -21.26 6.12 -23.35
CA ALA A 93 -21.78 5.16 -22.38
C ALA A 93 -21.88 3.73 -22.96
N ALA A 94 -22.05 3.58 -24.26
CA ALA A 94 -22.11 2.29 -24.93
C ALA A 94 -20.72 1.64 -25.14
N VAL A 95 -19.63 2.41 -25.10
CA VAL A 95 -18.28 1.87 -25.27
C VAL A 95 -17.96 0.91 -24.12
N ARG A 96 -17.67 -0.34 -24.45
CA ARG A 96 -17.37 -1.38 -23.46
C ARG A 96 -16.01 -1.15 -22.80
N GLN A 97 -15.95 -1.19 -21.48
CA GLN A 97 -14.70 -1.17 -20.73
C GLN A 97 -13.90 -2.47 -20.96
N ILE A 98 -12.58 -2.37 -20.95
CA ILE A 98 -11.65 -3.47 -21.18
C ILE A 98 -10.88 -3.69 -19.86
N SER A 99 -11.23 -4.74 -19.12
CA SER A 99 -10.70 -5.01 -17.79
C SER A 99 -9.33 -5.71 -17.78
N GLY A 100 -8.43 -5.28 -18.67
CA GLY A 100 -7.10 -5.88 -18.78
C GLY A 100 -7.11 -7.10 -19.71
N ILE A 101 -6.74 -6.88 -20.96
CA ILE A 101 -6.43 -7.94 -21.92
C ILE A 101 -4.92 -8.00 -22.09
N SER A 102 -4.39 -9.19 -22.29
CA SER A 102 -2.96 -9.44 -22.46
C SER A 102 -2.72 -10.27 -23.71
N LYS A 103 -1.64 -9.96 -24.43
CA LYS A 103 -1.19 -10.69 -25.62
C LYS A 103 -1.01 -12.19 -25.35
N GLN A 104 -0.73 -12.57 -24.11
CA GLN A 104 -0.63 -13.97 -23.70
C GLN A 104 -1.95 -14.73 -23.88
N TYR A 105 -3.09 -14.05 -23.72
CA TYR A 105 -4.42 -14.67 -23.76
C TYR A 105 -5.21 -14.35 -25.03
N ASP A 106 -4.87 -13.29 -25.74
CA ASP A 106 -5.55 -12.85 -26.97
C ASP A 106 -4.54 -12.37 -28.02
N GLN A 107 -3.80 -13.32 -28.59
CA GLN A 107 -2.77 -13.03 -29.58
C GLN A 107 -3.32 -12.46 -30.87
N ASP A 108 -4.49 -12.93 -31.30
CA ASP A 108 -5.11 -12.51 -32.58
C ASP A 108 -5.48 -11.03 -32.53
N PHE A 109 -6.05 -10.55 -31.44
CA PHE A 109 -6.36 -9.14 -31.25
C PHE A 109 -5.09 -8.27 -31.35
N PHE A 110 -4.04 -8.62 -30.59
CA PHE A 110 -2.81 -7.81 -30.57
C PHE A 110 -2.03 -7.85 -31.87
N ASN A 111 -2.00 -9.00 -32.55
CA ASN A 111 -1.34 -9.12 -33.84
C ASN A 111 -2.10 -8.35 -34.95
N SER A 112 -3.42 -8.36 -34.91
CA SER A 112 -4.25 -7.59 -35.86
C SER A 112 -4.09 -6.09 -35.61
N MET A 113 -4.11 -5.65 -34.35
CA MET A 113 -3.82 -4.25 -34.00
C MET A 113 -2.47 -3.79 -34.57
N GLU A 114 -1.43 -4.59 -34.34
CA GLU A 114 -0.09 -4.29 -34.84
C GLU A 114 -0.06 -4.20 -36.37
N LYS A 115 -0.70 -5.14 -37.05
CA LYS A 115 -0.77 -5.18 -38.52
C LYS A 115 -1.50 -3.96 -39.09
N GLU A 116 -2.61 -3.54 -38.48
CA GLU A 116 -3.44 -2.47 -39.01
C GLU A 116 -2.96 -1.08 -38.61
N THR A 117 -2.41 -0.93 -37.41
CA THR A 117 -2.07 0.38 -36.86
C THR A 117 -0.56 0.59 -36.65
N GLY A 118 0.26 -0.45 -36.69
CA GLY A 118 1.66 -0.42 -36.30
C GLY A 118 1.84 -0.30 -34.77
N VAL A 119 0.76 -0.39 -33.98
CA VAL A 119 0.80 -0.35 -32.52
C VAL A 119 0.94 -1.75 -31.98
N ALA A 120 2.08 -2.05 -31.34
CA ALA A 120 2.32 -3.33 -30.70
C ALA A 120 2.26 -3.19 -29.18
N LEU A 121 1.30 -3.88 -28.55
CA LEU A 121 1.08 -3.90 -27.12
C LEU A 121 1.26 -5.31 -26.55
N GLU A 122 1.63 -5.40 -25.25
CA GLU A 122 1.57 -6.61 -24.45
C GLU A 122 0.28 -6.68 -23.61
N ASN A 123 -0.24 -5.51 -23.24
CA ASN A 123 -1.42 -5.40 -22.38
C ASN A 123 -2.17 -4.11 -22.66
N LEU A 124 -3.48 -4.14 -22.52
CA LEU A 124 -4.34 -2.98 -22.65
C LEU A 124 -5.46 -3.02 -21.62
N VAL A 125 -5.68 -1.88 -20.96
CA VAL A 125 -6.78 -1.65 -20.02
C VAL A 125 -7.50 -0.38 -20.42
N TYR A 126 -8.83 -0.41 -20.35
CA TYR A 126 -9.67 0.77 -20.54
C TYR A 126 -10.75 0.84 -19.46
N TYR A 127 -10.79 1.94 -18.74
CA TYR A 127 -11.82 2.27 -17.76
C TYR A 127 -12.51 3.58 -18.13
N ARG A 128 -13.83 3.61 -17.93
CA ARG A 128 -14.65 4.81 -18.06
C ARG A 128 -14.99 5.35 -16.67
N GLY A 129 -14.60 6.58 -16.41
CA GLY A 129 -14.89 7.36 -15.22
C GLY A 129 -15.15 8.80 -15.60
N ASP A 130 -14.56 9.75 -14.91
CA ASP A 130 -14.59 11.17 -15.28
C ASP A 130 -13.93 11.41 -16.64
N THR A 131 -13.06 10.52 -17.06
CA THR A 131 -12.42 10.46 -18.37
C THR A 131 -12.48 9.04 -18.90
N HIS A 132 -12.18 8.86 -20.19
CA HIS A 132 -11.87 7.56 -20.77
C HIS A 132 -10.39 7.28 -20.56
N TYR A 133 -10.05 6.48 -19.57
CA TYR A 133 -8.67 6.20 -19.14
C TYR A 133 -8.15 4.91 -19.74
N PHE A 134 -7.05 5.01 -20.47
CA PHE A 134 -6.33 3.88 -21.06
C PHE A 134 -4.95 3.69 -20.42
N VAL A 135 -4.57 2.42 -20.24
CA VAL A 135 -3.21 1.99 -19.93
C VAL A 135 -2.78 0.98 -20.97
N MET A 136 -1.70 1.28 -21.67
CA MET A 136 -1.21 0.51 -22.81
C MET A 136 0.25 0.09 -22.53
N THR A 137 0.47 -1.18 -22.19
CA THR A 137 1.84 -1.70 -22.06
C THR A 137 2.40 -1.96 -23.46
N THR A 138 3.39 -1.19 -23.85
CA THR A 138 3.89 -1.12 -25.22
C THR A 138 5.15 -1.97 -25.41
N LEU A 139 5.37 -2.46 -26.63
CA LEU A 139 6.66 -3.01 -27.03
C LEU A 139 7.59 -1.88 -27.46
N LYS A 140 8.83 -1.84 -26.93
CA LYS A 140 9.83 -0.81 -27.26
C LYS A 140 10.01 -0.62 -28.77
N ARG A 141 10.07 -1.73 -29.53
CA ARG A 141 10.22 -1.68 -30.98
C ARG A 141 9.13 -0.85 -31.68
N SER A 142 7.88 -1.02 -31.23
CA SER A 142 6.74 -0.28 -31.79
C SER A 142 6.82 1.22 -31.48
N LEU A 143 7.33 1.60 -30.30
CA LEU A 143 7.55 3.01 -29.97
C LEU A 143 8.62 3.65 -30.86
N ILE A 144 9.68 2.92 -31.20
CA ILE A 144 10.74 3.39 -32.12
C ILE A 144 10.19 3.47 -33.53
N GLU A 145 9.58 2.41 -34.07
CA GLU A 145 9.01 2.33 -35.40
C GLU A 145 7.93 3.40 -35.66
N ARG A 146 7.14 3.71 -34.64
CA ARG A 146 6.14 4.77 -34.69
C ARG A 146 6.68 6.16 -34.38
N GLY A 147 7.99 6.30 -34.18
CA GLY A 147 8.64 7.57 -33.89
C GLY A 147 8.30 8.24 -32.59
N VAL A 148 7.74 7.48 -31.62
CA VAL A 148 7.48 7.95 -30.25
C VAL A 148 8.79 8.13 -29.50
N ILE A 149 9.70 7.14 -29.62
CA ILE A 149 11.08 7.22 -29.15
C ILE A 149 11.94 7.64 -30.36
N LEU A 150 12.65 8.74 -30.22
CA LEU A 150 13.44 9.30 -31.30
C LEU A 150 14.74 8.52 -31.57
N GLU A 151 15.43 8.14 -30.51
CA GLU A 151 16.69 7.40 -30.57
C GLU A 151 16.65 6.21 -29.61
N ASP A 152 17.10 5.04 -30.06
CA ASP A 152 17.28 3.89 -29.20
C ASP A 152 18.54 4.06 -28.34
N LYS A 153 18.37 4.12 -27.02
CA LYS A 153 19.46 4.29 -26.06
C LYS A 153 19.48 3.12 -25.09
N GLU A 154 20.71 2.72 -24.70
CA GLU A 154 20.88 1.63 -23.70
C GLU A 154 20.53 2.07 -22.31
N ASP A 155 20.90 3.32 -21.91
CA ASP A 155 20.51 3.87 -20.64
C ASP A 155 19.01 4.23 -20.63
N ARG A 156 18.28 3.66 -19.71
CA ARG A 156 16.82 3.83 -19.61
C ARG A 156 16.39 5.24 -19.28
N LYS A 157 17.17 5.96 -18.46
CA LYS A 157 16.85 7.35 -18.13
C LYS A 157 16.99 8.26 -19.33
N GLU A 158 17.99 7.98 -20.16
CA GLU A 158 18.17 8.68 -21.44
C GLU A 158 17.11 8.27 -22.46
N LEU A 159 16.80 6.96 -22.55
CA LEU A 159 15.74 6.44 -23.42
C LEU A 159 14.40 7.13 -23.18
N MET A 160 14.01 7.26 -21.89
CA MET A 160 12.74 7.83 -21.45
C MET A 160 12.82 9.32 -21.13
N HIS A 161 13.95 9.97 -21.44
CA HIS A 161 14.08 11.40 -21.20
C HIS A 161 13.10 12.19 -22.08
N PRO A 162 12.45 13.25 -21.56
CA PRO A 162 11.45 14.03 -22.31
C PRO A 162 11.93 14.54 -23.68
N SER A 163 13.24 14.82 -23.85
CA SER A 163 13.82 15.24 -25.13
C SER A 163 13.91 14.11 -26.15
N ASN A 164 13.82 12.84 -25.73
CA ASN A 164 13.83 11.67 -26.60
C ASN A 164 12.42 11.15 -26.92
N ILE A 165 11.39 11.83 -26.43
CA ILE A 165 9.99 11.47 -26.66
C ILE A 165 9.32 12.49 -27.58
N ASN A 166 8.86 12.02 -28.74
CA ASN A 166 8.04 12.81 -29.66
C ASN A 166 6.58 12.76 -29.18
N LYS A 167 6.07 13.89 -28.67
CA LYS A 167 4.73 14.00 -28.12
C LYS A 167 3.63 13.78 -29.16
N ASP A 168 3.79 14.33 -30.35
CA ASP A 168 2.76 14.22 -31.42
C ASP A 168 2.63 12.77 -31.88
N ALA A 169 3.77 12.08 -32.04
CA ALA A 169 3.78 10.66 -32.35
C ALA A 169 3.16 9.82 -31.19
N MET A 170 3.42 10.18 -29.93
CA MET A 170 2.82 9.54 -28.74
C MET A 170 1.31 9.74 -28.72
N TYR A 171 0.82 10.94 -29.00
CA TYR A 171 -0.60 11.24 -29.07
C TYR A 171 -1.28 10.40 -30.14
N LYS A 172 -0.71 10.37 -31.35
CA LYS A 172 -1.21 9.55 -32.46
C LYS A 172 -1.22 8.06 -32.10
N TYR A 173 -0.15 7.57 -31.47
CA TYR A 173 -0.06 6.19 -30.99
C TYR A 173 -1.22 5.85 -30.03
N ALA A 174 -1.48 6.72 -29.05
CA ALA A 174 -2.53 6.53 -28.06
C ALA A 174 -3.94 6.56 -28.71
N ILE A 175 -4.17 7.46 -29.68
CA ILE A 175 -5.44 7.53 -30.43
C ILE A 175 -5.65 6.26 -31.25
N ASP A 176 -4.65 5.85 -32.03
CA ASP A 176 -4.74 4.68 -32.90
C ASP A 176 -5.04 3.41 -32.07
N ALA A 177 -4.33 3.22 -30.95
CA ALA A 177 -4.54 2.10 -30.06
C ALA A 177 -5.95 2.11 -29.42
N SER A 178 -6.39 3.25 -28.91
CA SER A 178 -7.70 3.36 -28.23
C SER A 178 -8.86 3.17 -29.19
N GLN A 179 -8.77 3.75 -30.39
CA GLN A 179 -9.80 3.62 -31.43
C GLN A 179 -9.89 2.17 -31.91
N TYR A 180 -8.76 1.53 -32.19
CA TYR A 180 -8.73 0.12 -32.60
C TYR A 180 -9.35 -0.78 -31.54
N ALA A 181 -8.88 -0.64 -30.29
CA ALA A 181 -9.34 -1.49 -29.21
C ALA A 181 -10.85 -1.35 -28.94
N THR A 182 -11.36 -0.13 -28.86
CA THR A 182 -12.79 0.10 -28.62
C THR A 182 -13.66 -0.37 -29.77
N SER A 183 -13.24 -0.14 -31.03
CA SER A 183 -13.94 -0.63 -32.21
C SER A 183 -14.02 -2.16 -32.27
N HIS A 184 -12.92 -2.83 -31.85
CA HIS A 184 -12.86 -4.29 -31.88
C HIS A 184 -13.82 -4.92 -30.86
N PHE A 185 -13.89 -4.39 -29.62
CA PHE A 185 -14.70 -4.98 -28.55
C PHE A 185 -16.13 -4.45 -28.48
N SER A 186 -16.43 -3.30 -29.08
CA SER A 186 -17.78 -2.74 -29.11
C SER A 186 -17.94 -1.68 -30.22
N THR A 187 -17.89 -0.41 -29.85
CA THR A 187 -17.98 0.75 -30.75
C THR A 187 -16.75 1.64 -30.54
N ALA A 188 -16.27 2.27 -31.61
CA ALA A 188 -15.15 3.21 -31.51
C ALA A 188 -15.45 4.29 -30.48
N LEU A 189 -14.41 4.67 -29.73
CA LEU A 189 -14.53 5.80 -28.81
C LEU A 189 -14.89 7.07 -29.60
N PRO A 190 -16.02 7.74 -29.31
CA PRO A 190 -16.45 8.93 -30.06
C PRO A 190 -15.45 10.07 -29.93
N SER A 191 -14.95 10.31 -28.73
CA SER A 191 -13.98 11.38 -28.45
C SER A 191 -12.55 10.94 -28.83
N LYS A 192 -11.82 11.83 -29.53
CA LYS A 192 -10.39 11.74 -29.77
C LYS A 192 -9.62 12.85 -29.05
N GLU A 193 -10.33 13.69 -28.32
CA GLU A 193 -9.77 14.80 -27.57
C GLU A 193 -9.23 14.29 -26.23
N PHE A 194 -8.00 14.68 -25.92
CA PHE A 194 -7.40 14.36 -24.63
C PHE A 194 -7.89 15.30 -23.54
N ALA A 195 -8.22 14.74 -22.40
CA ALA A 195 -8.43 15.53 -21.19
C ALA A 195 -7.14 16.26 -20.80
N LEU A 196 -7.28 17.43 -20.19
CA LEU A 196 -6.13 18.20 -19.74
C LEU A 196 -5.76 17.81 -18.30
N ASN A 197 -4.46 17.70 -18.06
CA ASN A 197 -3.94 17.50 -16.71
C ASN A 197 -3.93 18.84 -15.92
N ALA A 198 -3.48 18.80 -14.67
CA ALA A 198 -3.41 19.97 -13.79
C ALA A 198 -2.51 21.12 -14.32
N ARG A 199 -1.72 20.87 -15.36
CA ARG A 199 -0.86 21.88 -16.02
C ARG A 199 -1.49 22.43 -17.30
N GLY A 200 -2.71 22.03 -17.63
CA GLY A 200 -3.40 22.47 -18.86
C GLY A 200 -2.85 21.89 -20.15
N VAL A 201 -2.14 20.76 -20.09
CA VAL A 201 -1.64 20.05 -21.28
C VAL A 201 -2.32 18.68 -21.38
N PRO A 202 -2.38 18.07 -22.58
CA PRO A 202 -2.95 16.75 -22.80
C PRO A 202 -2.46 15.72 -21.77
N ASP A 203 -3.37 15.02 -21.14
CA ASP A 203 -3.07 14.04 -20.11
C ASP A 203 -2.70 12.68 -20.74
N VAL A 204 -1.57 12.70 -21.41
CA VAL A 204 -0.93 11.53 -22.01
C VAL A 204 0.52 11.49 -21.53
N ALA A 205 0.95 10.34 -21.05
CA ALA A 205 2.30 10.19 -20.54
C ALA A 205 2.84 8.78 -20.82
N VAL A 206 4.16 8.72 -20.99
CA VAL A 206 4.90 7.48 -21.11
C VAL A 206 5.60 7.19 -19.77
N PHE A 207 5.55 5.93 -19.32
CA PHE A 207 6.11 5.47 -18.06
C PHE A 207 6.98 4.24 -18.27
N ASP A 208 8.08 4.19 -17.53
CA ASP A 208 8.93 3.01 -17.40
C ASP A 208 8.56 2.23 -16.13
N PHE A 209 8.09 0.99 -16.30
CA PHE A 209 7.77 0.05 -15.20
C PHE A 209 8.83 -1.03 -15.05
N THR A 210 9.97 -0.91 -15.69
CA THR A 210 10.98 -1.97 -15.72
C THR A 210 11.55 -2.27 -14.33
N ASN A 211 11.66 -1.25 -13.49
CA ASN A 211 12.11 -1.41 -12.12
C ASN A 211 10.97 -1.19 -11.17
N LEU A 212 10.52 -2.26 -10.54
CA LEU A 212 9.62 -2.22 -9.41
C LEU A 212 10.40 -2.41 -8.12
N TYR A 213 10.00 -1.73 -7.09
CA TYR A 213 10.65 -1.82 -5.79
C TYR A 213 9.75 -2.51 -4.77
N SER A 214 10.35 -3.35 -3.95
CA SER A 214 9.72 -3.87 -2.75
C SER A 214 10.64 -3.67 -1.56
N ALA A 215 10.08 -3.30 -0.42
CA ALA A 215 10.86 -3.22 0.81
C ALA A 215 11.32 -4.62 1.26
N ARG A 216 12.46 -4.70 1.92
CA ARG A 216 12.95 -5.97 2.50
C ARG A 216 12.19 -6.35 3.75
N ASN A 217 11.65 -5.35 4.48
CA ASN A 217 10.86 -5.48 5.69
C ASN A 217 9.67 -4.52 5.67
N ALA A 218 8.60 -4.88 6.37
CA ALA A 218 7.39 -4.07 6.46
C ALA A 218 7.34 -3.19 7.71
N SER A 219 8.10 -3.58 8.74
CA SER A 219 8.16 -2.84 9.99
C SER A 219 9.51 -3.03 10.69
N ARG A 220 9.81 -2.12 11.62
CA ARG A 220 10.96 -2.20 12.55
C ARG A 220 10.62 -1.49 13.84
N VAL A 221 11.40 -1.77 14.88
CA VAL A 221 11.34 -1.09 16.17
C VAL A 221 12.67 -0.43 16.46
N MET A 222 12.62 0.82 16.89
CA MET A 222 13.76 1.55 17.44
C MET A 222 13.52 1.81 18.91
N VAL A 223 14.55 1.62 19.73
CA VAL A 223 14.52 1.96 21.15
C VAL A 223 15.67 2.92 21.43
N ARG A 224 15.34 4.07 21.98
CA ARG A 224 16.31 5.07 22.40
C ARG A 224 15.94 5.57 23.79
N LYS A 225 16.89 5.52 24.69
CA LYS A 225 16.71 5.95 26.10
C LYS A 225 15.44 5.35 26.74
N GLY A 226 15.17 4.07 26.42
CA GLY A 226 14.02 3.32 26.91
C GLY A 226 12.67 3.66 26.24
N HIS A 227 12.65 4.57 25.28
CA HIS A 227 11.43 4.89 24.51
C HIS A 227 11.39 4.11 23.20
N GLN A 228 10.35 3.31 23.04
CA GLN A 228 10.14 2.49 21.85
C GLN A 228 9.40 3.26 20.76
N LEU A 229 9.84 3.11 19.52
CA LEU A 229 9.16 3.57 18.32
C LEU A 229 8.91 2.39 17.38
N LEU A 230 7.66 2.06 17.14
CA LEU A 230 7.29 1.15 16.06
C LEU A 230 7.16 1.94 14.75
N MET A 231 7.95 1.57 13.76
CA MET A 231 7.87 2.10 12.41
C MET A 231 7.27 1.06 11.48
N ALA A 232 6.33 1.45 10.64
CA ALA A 232 5.74 0.60 9.61
C ALA A 232 5.59 1.36 8.29
N ILE A 233 5.71 0.66 7.17
CA ILE A 233 5.47 1.20 5.84
C ILE A 233 4.32 0.47 5.16
N VAL A 234 3.54 1.19 4.34
CA VAL A 234 2.36 0.68 3.65
C VAL A 234 2.26 1.18 2.21
N GLY A 235 1.38 0.56 1.42
CA GLY A 235 1.15 0.94 0.03
C GLY A 235 2.39 0.78 -0.82
N ASP A 236 2.62 1.71 -1.74
CA ASP A 236 3.74 1.70 -2.68
C ASP A 236 5.10 1.89 -2.00
N SER A 237 5.14 2.43 -0.78
CA SER A 237 6.36 2.44 0.04
C SER A 237 6.80 1.03 0.40
N LEU A 238 5.86 0.10 0.55
CA LEU A 238 6.10 -1.30 0.92
C LEU A 238 6.30 -2.19 -0.30
N LEU A 239 5.38 -2.11 -1.25
CA LEU A 239 5.37 -2.94 -2.46
C LEU A 239 4.79 -2.13 -3.62
N GLU A 240 5.65 -1.75 -4.54
CA GLU A 240 5.25 -1.04 -5.75
C GLU A 240 4.48 -1.99 -6.67
N PRO A 241 3.27 -1.61 -7.11
CA PRO A 241 2.48 -2.48 -7.96
C PRO A 241 2.95 -2.43 -9.41
N PHE A 242 2.83 -3.56 -10.11
CA PHE A 242 2.86 -3.55 -11.56
C PHE A 242 1.51 -3.04 -12.07
N TRP A 243 1.48 -1.83 -12.60
CA TRP A 243 0.22 -1.13 -12.94
C TRP A 243 -0.72 -1.89 -13.86
N PRO A 244 -0.22 -2.58 -14.92
CA PRO A 244 -1.09 -3.35 -15.80
C PRO A 244 -1.93 -4.43 -15.09
N GLU A 245 -1.48 -4.94 -13.93
CA GLU A 245 -2.26 -5.90 -13.14
C GLU A 245 -3.43 -5.26 -12.37
N GLY A 246 -3.46 -3.93 -12.22
CA GLY A 246 -4.51 -3.23 -11.50
C GLY A 246 -4.60 -3.54 -9.99
N THR A 247 -3.56 -4.11 -9.39
CA THR A 247 -3.56 -4.64 -8.01
C THR A 247 -3.17 -3.62 -6.94
N GLY A 248 -2.64 -2.45 -7.33
CA GLY A 248 -2.05 -1.47 -6.42
C GLY A 248 -2.99 -1.01 -5.31
N CYS A 249 -4.22 -0.62 -5.65
CA CYS A 249 -5.20 -0.17 -4.68
C CYS A 249 -5.55 -1.27 -3.67
N ALA A 250 -5.83 -2.49 -4.14
CA ALA A 250 -6.17 -3.62 -3.28
C ALA A 250 -5.01 -3.98 -2.35
N ARG A 251 -3.77 -4.07 -2.87
CA ARG A 251 -2.56 -4.33 -2.07
C ARG A 251 -2.30 -3.21 -1.07
N GLY A 252 -2.54 -1.95 -1.45
CA GLY A 252 -2.46 -0.80 -0.55
C GLY A 252 -3.39 -0.97 0.66
N PHE A 253 -4.67 -1.25 0.44
CA PHE A 253 -5.63 -1.49 1.53
C PHE A 253 -5.27 -2.72 2.38
N LEU A 254 -4.87 -3.83 1.77
CA LEU A 254 -4.43 -5.02 2.50
C LEU A 254 -3.24 -4.71 3.41
N SER A 255 -2.24 -3.99 2.92
CA SER A 255 -1.08 -3.59 3.72
C SER A 255 -1.46 -2.68 4.89
N CYS A 256 -2.44 -1.79 4.71
CA CYS A 256 -2.99 -0.96 5.79
C CYS A 256 -3.72 -1.81 6.85
N MET A 257 -4.55 -2.78 6.43
CA MET A 257 -5.22 -3.70 7.35
C MET A 257 -4.23 -4.54 8.16
N ASP A 258 -3.19 -5.07 7.50
CA ASP A 258 -2.13 -5.85 8.13
C ASP A 258 -1.36 -5.01 9.16
N THR A 259 -1.06 -3.76 8.81
CA THR A 259 -0.42 -2.81 9.72
C THR A 259 -1.34 -2.42 10.88
N ALA A 260 -2.64 -2.22 10.64
CA ALA A 260 -3.62 -1.96 11.70
C ALA A 260 -3.72 -3.13 12.69
N TRP A 261 -3.58 -4.37 12.20
CA TRP A 261 -3.48 -5.55 13.07
C TRP A 261 -2.20 -5.50 13.94
N GLN A 262 -1.06 -5.22 13.33
CA GLN A 262 0.20 -5.05 14.06
C GLN A 262 0.08 -3.97 15.13
N LEU A 263 -0.49 -2.83 14.79
CA LEU A 263 -0.74 -1.73 15.72
C LEU A 263 -1.59 -2.14 16.91
N ARG A 264 -2.66 -2.88 16.64
CA ARG A 264 -3.54 -3.41 17.69
C ARG A 264 -2.77 -4.33 18.63
N GLN A 265 -1.93 -5.24 18.10
CA GLN A 265 -1.12 -6.13 18.93
C GLN A 265 -0.09 -5.35 19.76
N TRP A 266 0.54 -4.34 19.15
CA TRP A 266 1.47 -3.44 19.80
C TRP A 266 0.82 -2.67 20.95
N ALA A 267 -0.33 -2.04 20.69
CA ALA A 267 -1.06 -1.26 21.68
C ALA A 267 -1.59 -2.08 22.86
N LEU A 268 -1.92 -3.36 22.64
CA LEU A 268 -2.35 -4.25 23.71
C LEU A 268 -1.20 -4.67 24.65
N ALA A 269 0.05 -4.55 24.21
CA ALA A 269 1.25 -4.89 24.97
C ALA A 269 1.24 -6.28 25.65
N GLN A 270 0.50 -7.24 25.07
CA GLN A 270 0.32 -8.59 25.61
C GLN A 270 1.32 -9.59 25.03
N ARG A 271 1.98 -9.23 23.92
CA ARG A 271 2.93 -10.07 23.21
C ARG A 271 4.33 -9.43 23.21
N ASN A 272 5.33 -10.26 22.99
CA ASN A 272 6.70 -9.79 22.79
C ASN A 272 6.76 -8.94 21.51
N PRO A 273 7.42 -7.77 21.50
CA PRO A 273 7.65 -6.96 20.29
C PRO A 273 8.18 -7.75 19.10
N LEU A 274 9.11 -8.68 19.32
CA LEU A 274 9.67 -9.52 18.26
C LEU A 274 8.63 -10.45 17.61
N ASP A 275 7.72 -11.03 18.42
CA ASP A 275 6.64 -11.88 17.89
C ASP A 275 5.70 -11.06 17.02
N ILE A 276 5.48 -9.79 17.37
CA ILE A 276 4.62 -8.87 16.60
C ILE A 276 5.27 -8.52 15.26
N ILE A 277 6.58 -8.23 15.25
CA ILE A 277 7.33 -7.96 14.03
C ILE A 277 7.37 -9.23 13.17
N CYS A 278 7.69 -10.38 13.76
CA CYS A 278 7.76 -11.67 13.07
C CYS A 278 6.43 -12.01 12.36
N GLU A 279 5.31 -11.84 13.06
CA GLU A 279 3.98 -12.04 12.47
C GLU A 279 3.74 -11.08 11.30
N ARG A 280 4.08 -9.80 11.45
CA ARG A 280 3.93 -8.79 10.38
C ARG A 280 4.77 -9.13 9.16
N GLU A 281 6.00 -9.55 9.33
CA GLU A 281 6.89 -9.93 8.23
C GLU A 281 6.41 -11.21 7.52
N ASN A 282 5.86 -12.18 8.24
CA ASN A 282 5.25 -13.37 7.64
C ASN A 282 3.99 -13.02 6.82
N ILE A 283 3.17 -12.09 7.30
CA ILE A 283 1.99 -11.59 6.58
C ILE A 283 2.41 -10.80 5.34
N TYR A 284 3.45 -9.96 5.44
CA TYR A 284 3.94 -9.17 4.31
C TYR A 284 4.32 -10.04 3.09
N ARG A 285 4.89 -11.22 3.32
CA ARG A 285 5.22 -12.16 2.24
C ARG A 285 4.02 -12.63 1.43
N LEU A 286 2.83 -12.56 1.98
CA LEU A 286 1.60 -12.94 1.29
C LEU A 286 1.10 -11.84 0.34
N LEU A 287 1.51 -10.60 0.57
CA LEU A 287 0.99 -9.46 -0.17
C LEU A 287 1.32 -9.54 -1.67
N SER A 288 2.49 -10.03 -2.05
CA SER A 288 2.86 -10.25 -3.46
C SER A 288 2.07 -11.37 -4.13
N GLN A 289 1.50 -12.31 -3.35
CA GLN A 289 0.77 -13.48 -3.85
C GLN A 289 -0.73 -13.21 -4.07
N THR A 290 -1.17 -11.97 -3.86
CA THR A 290 -2.59 -11.60 -3.98
C THR A 290 -3.02 -11.29 -5.41
N ALA A 291 -2.09 -11.28 -6.36
CA ALA A 291 -2.34 -10.94 -7.77
C ALA A 291 -2.72 -12.14 -8.65
N ASP A 292 -2.30 -13.32 -8.25
CA ASP A 292 -2.55 -14.50 -9.08
C ASP A 292 -4.03 -14.87 -8.99
N GLY A 293 -4.77 -14.64 -10.08
CA GLY A 293 -6.21 -14.94 -10.23
C GLY A 293 -6.60 -16.40 -10.05
N GLY A 294 -5.68 -17.22 -9.58
CA GLY A 294 -5.81 -18.65 -9.33
C GLY A 294 -6.12 -19.03 -7.88
N GLY A 295 -6.81 -18.21 -7.14
CA GLY A 295 -7.26 -18.62 -5.80
C GLY A 295 -6.16 -18.74 -4.78
N GLY A 296 -5.13 -17.93 -4.91
CA GLY A 296 -4.00 -17.87 -4.00
C GLY A 296 -4.39 -17.97 -2.51
N ASN A 297 -3.64 -17.39 -1.65
CA ASN A 297 -3.85 -17.48 -0.20
C ASN A 297 -4.96 -16.56 0.34
N MET A 298 -5.78 -15.94 -0.53
CA MET A 298 -6.89 -15.07 -0.12
C MET A 298 -8.20 -15.83 0.01
N LYS A 299 -8.98 -15.54 1.05
CA LYS A 299 -10.35 -16.05 1.19
C LYS A 299 -11.28 -15.35 0.21
N SER A 300 -12.22 -16.09 -0.38
CA SER A 300 -13.15 -15.55 -1.39
C SER A 300 -14.20 -14.59 -0.83
N THR A 301 -14.46 -14.62 0.47
CA THR A 301 -15.53 -13.85 1.12
C THR A 301 -15.02 -12.50 1.62
N PHE A 302 -14.83 -11.52 0.71
CA PHE A 302 -14.27 -10.21 1.12
C PHE A 302 -15.17 -9.44 2.10
N LYS A 303 -16.49 -9.68 2.14
CA LYS A 303 -17.40 -9.04 3.10
C LYS A 303 -17.07 -9.37 4.56
N SER A 304 -16.35 -10.47 4.80
CA SER A 304 -15.90 -10.88 6.14
C SER A 304 -14.53 -10.33 6.53
N TYR A 305 -13.87 -9.58 5.65
CA TYR A 305 -12.55 -9.06 5.92
C TYR A 305 -12.56 -8.05 7.06
N THR A 306 -11.65 -8.26 7.99
CA THR A 306 -11.34 -7.35 9.09
C THR A 306 -9.85 -7.10 9.16
N ILE A 307 -9.39 -6.32 10.14
CA ILE A 307 -7.95 -6.16 10.40
C ILE A 307 -7.28 -7.47 10.85
N ASP A 308 -8.03 -8.46 11.36
CA ASP A 308 -7.46 -9.78 11.69
C ASP A 308 -7.07 -10.50 10.38
N PRO A 309 -5.79 -10.81 10.17
CA PRO A 309 -5.32 -11.44 8.94
C PRO A 309 -5.94 -12.81 8.71
N LYS A 310 -6.37 -13.51 9.75
CA LYS A 310 -7.07 -14.80 9.64
C LYS A 310 -8.42 -14.71 8.93
N THR A 311 -9.02 -13.51 8.87
CA THR A 311 -10.27 -13.31 8.11
C THR A 311 -10.00 -13.13 6.61
N ARG A 312 -8.79 -12.80 6.21
CA ARG A 312 -8.39 -12.50 4.84
C ARG A 312 -7.57 -13.60 4.19
N TYR A 313 -6.63 -14.19 4.93
CA TYR A 313 -5.72 -15.21 4.42
C TYR A 313 -6.18 -16.61 4.81
N VAL A 314 -6.06 -17.56 3.90
CA VAL A 314 -6.37 -18.99 4.13
C VAL A 314 -5.37 -19.58 5.13
N SER A 315 -4.09 -19.30 4.94
CA SER A 315 -3.03 -19.68 5.86
C SER A 315 -1.97 -18.58 5.94
N ILE A 316 -1.32 -18.47 7.11
CA ILE A 316 -0.19 -17.59 7.33
C ILE A 316 1.02 -18.47 7.65
N PRO A 317 1.87 -18.77 6.67
CA PRO A 317 3.03 -19.63 6.89
C PRO A 317 4.04 -18.92 7.78
N LYS A 318 4.57 -19.61 8.76
CA LYS A 318 5.66 -19.16 9.61
C LYS A 318 6.99 -19.46 8.93
N LYS A 319 7.36 -18.67 7.91
CA LYS A 319 8.61 -18.86 7.14
C LYS A 319 9.74 -17.94 7.60
N ILE A 320 9.41 -16.88 8.31
CA ILE A 320 10.40 -15.99 8.91
C ILE A 320 10.55 -16.40 10.36
N GLU A 321 11.76 -16.78 10.69
CA GLU A 321 12.18 -17.10 12.04
C GLU A 321 12.76 -15.83 12.69
N HIS A 322 12.93 -15.90 13.96
CA HIS A 322 13.34 -14.76 14.76
C HIS A 322 14.73 -14.23 14.40
N ASP A 323 15.68 -15.08 13.98
CA ASP A 323 17.02 -14.68 13.56
C ASP A 323 17.04 -13.56 12.50
N ARG A 324 16.04 -13.58 11.59
CA ARG A 324 15.85 -12.54 10.57
C ARG A 324 15.17 -11.27 11.08
N ILE A 325 14.61 -11.32 12.29
CA ILE A 325 13.87 -10.22 12.89
C ILE A 325 14.75 -9.38 13.82
N ILE A 326 15.83 -9.96 14.37
CA ILE A 326 16.76 -9.23 15.27
C ILE A 326 17.23 -7.90 14.67
N PRO A 327 17.67 -7.83 13.40
CA PRO A 327 18.13 -6.57 12.81
C PRO A 327 17.02 -5.51 12.68
N LEU A 328 15.74 -5.91 12.80
CA LEU A 328 14.60 -5.01 12.75
C LEU A 328 14.24 -4.43 14.13
N TYR A 329 14.91 -4.91 15.18
CA TYR A 329 14.81 -4.37 16.52
C TYR A 329 16.14 -3.70 16.88
N ASP A 330 16.15 -2.39 16.85
CA ASP A 330 17.34 -1.57 17.07
C ASP A 330 17.23 -0.85 18.42
N SER A 331 18.09 -1.21 19.37
CA SER A 331 18.14 -0.65 20.73
C SER A 331 19.51 -0.08 21.02
N ASP A 332 19.53 1.07 21.70
CA ASP A 332 20.74 1.69 22.27
C ASP A 332 21.13 1.07 23.64
N ALA A 333 20.28 0.20 24.21
CA ALA A 333 20.55 -0.49 25.46
C ALA A 333 21.34 -1.79 25.21
N PRO A 334 22.61 -1.89 25.64
CA PRO A 334 23.43 -3.10 25.42
C PRO A 334 22.81 -4.37 26.03
N GLU A 335 22.20 -4.24 27.21
CA GLU A 335 21.53 -5.35 27.91
C GLU A 335 20.33 -5.91 27.12
N GLU A 336 19.60 -5.06 26.39
CA GLU A 336 18.51 -5.51 25.51
C GLU A 336 19.05 -6.26 24.30
N LYS A 337 20.13 -5.78 23.68
CA LYS A 337 20.79 -6.47 22.57
C LYS A 337 21.30 -7.85 22.99
N GLN A 338 22.04 -7.92 24.09
CA GLN A 338 22.55 -9.18 24.61
C GLN A 338 21.39 -10.15 24.93
N PHE A 339 20.34 -9.66 25.57
CA PHE A 339 19.16 -10.47 25.88
C PHE A 339 18.47 -11.00 24.62
N LEU A 340 18.34 -10.18 23.56
CA LEU A 340 17.80 -10.60 22.29
C LEU A 340 18.69 -11.67 21.63
N GLU A 341 19.99 -11.49 21.62
CA GLU A 341 20.97 -12.46 21.11
C GLU A 341 20.92 -13.78 21.90
N GLU A 342 20.84 -13.74 23.22
CA GLU A 342 20.72 -14.95 24.07
C GLU A 342 19.43 -15.73 23.83
N ILE A 343 18.30 -15.05 23.61
CA ILE A 343 17.03 -15.70 23.23
C ILE A 343 17.19 -16.49 21.94
N PHE A 344 17.97 -15.99 21.00
CA PHE A 344 18.11 -16.57 19.66
C PHE A 344 19.11 -17.69 19.57
N VAL A 345 20.23 -17.59 20.28
CA VAL A 345 21.25 -18.65 20.36
C VAL A 345 20.69 -19.88 21.08
N ASN A 346 19.75 -19.68 22.01
CA ASN A 346 19.22 -20.74 22.87
C ASN A 346 17.86 -21.31 22.40
N GLN A 347 17.42 -21.10 21.16
CA GLN A 347 16.14 -21.64 20.65
C GLN A 347 16.00 -23.16 20.81
N GLN A 348 17.08 -23.93 20.84
CA GLN A 348 17.05 -25.38 21.11
C GLN A 348 16.57 -25.77 22.52
N TYR A 349 16.53 -24.81 23.46
CA TYR A 349 16.14 -25.07 24.85
C TYR A 349 14.91 -24.27 25.32
N TYR A 350 14.10 -23.79 24.37
CA TYR A 350 12.99 -22.92 24.66
C TYR A 350 11.78 -23.67 25.18
N THR A 351 11.43 -23.47 26.44
CA THR A 351 10.14 -23.88 27.00
C THR A 351 9.28 -22.65 27.36
N PRO A 352 7.94 -22.72 27.23
CA PRO A 352 7.05 -21.60 27.56
C PRO A 352 7.22 -21.06 28.98
N GLU A 353 7.68 -21.90 29.93
CA GLU A 353 7.93 -21.52 31.31
C GLU A 353 9.21 -20.70 31.49
N LYS A 354 10.28 -21.04 30.77
CA LYS A 354 11.52 -20.23 30.74
C LYS A 354 11.25 -18.85 30.16
N HIS A 355 10.42 -18.76 29.12
CA HIS A 355 10.01 -17.47 28.55
C HIS A 355 9.26 -16.58 29.55
N LYS A 356 8.29 -17.13 30.29
CA LYS A 356 7.60 -16.38 31.35
C LYS A 356 8.55 -15.87 32.43
N THR A 357 9.55 -16.66 32.76
CA THR A 357 10.55 -16.29 33.79
C THR A 357 11.50 -15.23 33.27
N MET A 358 11.96 -15.33 32.02
CA MET A 358 12.79 -14.32 31.36
C MET A 358 12.04 -13.01 31.16
N LEU A 359 10.80 -13.05 30.69
CA LEU A 359 9.95 -11.84 30.60
C LEU A 359 9.71 -11.19 31.95
N LYS A 360 9.61 -11.97 33.03
CA LYS A 360 9.52 -11.42 34.40
C LYS A 360 10.84 -10.75 34.82
N ARG A 361 12.00 -11.29 34.44
CA ARG A 361 13.32 -10.68 34.71
C ARG A 361 13.47 -9.38 33.91
N PHE A 362 13.12 -9.40 32.62
CA PHE A 362 13.13 -8.23 31.77
C PHE A 362 12.22 -7.12 32.31
N ARG A 363 10.97 -7.43 32.66
CA ARG A 363 10.05 -6.47 33.31
C ARG A 363 10.54 -5.96 34.66
N LYS A 364 11.31 -6.75 35.41
CA LYS A 364 11.96 -6.29 36.65
C LYS A 364 13.15 -5.41 36.40
N GLY A 365 13.96 -5.67 35.37
CA GLY A 365 15.06 -4.82 34.92
C GLY A 365 14.57 -3.43 34.52
N VAL A 366 13.57 -3.38 33.65
CA VAL A 366 12.93 -2.13 33.19
C VAL A 366 12.31 -1.35 34.34
N LYS A 367 11.75 -2.03 35.37
CA LYS A 367 11.22 -1.35 36.56
C LYS A 367 12.34 -0.79 37.49
N LYS A 368 13.55 -1.36 37.47
CA LYS A 368 14.68 -0.83 38.23
C LYS A 368 15.25 0.47 37.66
N THR A 369 15.06 0.72 36.38
CA THR A 369 15.47 1.97 35.69
C THR A 369 14.45 3.11 35.84
N GLY A 370 13.47 2.98 36.72
CA GLY A 370 12.62 4.10 37.17
C GLY A 370 11.59 4.61 36.15
N GLN A 371 11.31 3.87 35.10
CA GLN A 371 10.32 4.30 34.12
C GLN A 371 8.97 3.64 34.34
N ASN A 372 8.00 4.47 34.65
CA ASN A 372 6.60 4.14 34.79
C ASN A 372 6.00 3.58 33.49
N THR A 373 5.27 2.52 33.67
CA THR A 373 4.25 1.92 32.83
C THR A 373 3.79 2.81 31.68
N ILE A 374 3.88 2.26 30.48
CA ILE A 374 3.26 2.80 29.27
C ILE A 374 1.76 3.00 29.51
N MET A 375 1.38 4.18 29.92
CA MET A 375 0.01 4.65 29.79
C MET A 375 -0.19 5.16 28.36
N LEU A 376 -0.58 4.26 27.47
CA LEU A 376 -1.16 4.69 26.18
C LEU A 376 -2.34 5.61 26.47
N PRO A 377 -2.52 6.69 25.71
CA PRO A 377 -3.65 7.56 25.90
C PRO A 377 -4.95 6.75 25.79
N ILE A 378 -5.65 6.66 26.90
CA ILE A 378 -6.86 5.85 27.12
C ILE A 378 -8.00 6.17 26.12
N ARG A 379 -7.88 7.22 25.33
CA ARG A 379 -8.88 7.63 24.33
C ARG A 379 -9.11 6.61 23.21
N VAL A 380 -8.10 5.94 22.72
CA VAL A 380 -8.25 4.92 21.64
C VAL A 380 -8.86 3.62 22.19
N VAL A 381 -8.52 3.24 23.41
CA VAL A 381 -9.06 2.01 24.06
C VAL A 381 -10.53 2.17 24.44
N ARG A 382 -11.00 3.36 24.80
CA ARG A 382 -12.43 3.61 25.12
C ARG A 382 -13.34 3.55 23.90
N ALA A 383 -12.89 3.91 22.71
CA ALA A 383 -13.69 3.78 21.48
C ALA A 383 -14.00 2.32 21.15
N PHE A 384 -13.09 1.39 21.44
CA PHE A 384 -13.29 -0.04 21.18
C PHE A 384 -14.05 -0.79 22.28
N LYS A 385 -14.12 -0.28 23.52
CA LYS A 385 -14.89 -0.90 24.61
C LYS A 385 -16.39 -0.55 24.59
N ARG A 386 -16.81 0.47 23.89
CA ARG A 386 -18.22 0.92 23.87
C ARG A 386 -19.16 0.04 23.02
N ASN A 387 -18.65 -0.88 22.20
CA ASN A 387 -19.48 -1.77 21.36
C ASN A 387 -19.68 -3.18 21.92
N ARG A 388 -19.51 -3.39 23.25
CA ARG A 388 -19.90 -4.63 23.93
C ARG A 388 -20.80 -4.34 25.11
N SER A 389 -21.96 -3.74 24.91
CA SER A 389 -23.09 -3.82 25.76
C SER A 389 -24.17 -4.59 25.01
N THR A 390 -24.37 -5.83 25.40
CA THR A 390 -25.55 -6.65 25.09
C THR A 390 -26.79 -5.93 25.52
N PRO A 391 -27.88 -5.93 24.75
CA PRO A 391 -29.17 -5.49 25.24
C PRO A 391 -29.76 -6.59 26.12
N ASN A 392 -29.86 -6.32 27.38
CA ASN A 392 -30.70 -7.11 28.29
C ASN A 392 -32.16 -6.71 28.12
N GLY A 393 -32.99 -7.75 27.94
CA GLY A 393 -34.32 -7.88 28.49
C GLY A 393 -35.35 -6.79 28.19
N VAL A 394 -36.24 -7.10 27.29
CA VAL A 394 -37.55 -6.48 27.19
C VAL A 394 -38.52 -7.30 28.04
N PRO A 395 -39.26 -6.71 28.99
CA PRO A 395 -40.46 -7.35 29.53
C PRO A 395 -41.62 -7.12 28.56
N GLY A 396 -42.33 -8.18 28.27
CA GLY A 396 -43.53 -8.11 27.44
C GLY A 396 -44.67 -7.34 28.11
N ASN A 397 -45.47 -6.73 27.26
CA ASN A 397 -46.86 -6.47 27.59
C ASN A 397 -47.73 -6.69 26.35
N GLN A 398 -48.72 -7.57 26.57
CA GLN A 398 -49.85 -7.85 25.68
C GLN A 398 -50.74 -6.60 25.64
N THR A 399 -51.35 -6.28 24.51
CA THR A 399 -52.81 -6.19 24.40
C THR A 399 -53.25 -5.68 23.01
N GLN A 400 -54.09 -6.51 22.42
CA GLN A 400 -55.32 -6.26 21.65
C GLN A 400 -55.28 -5.59 20.25
N THR A 401 -55.69 -6.44 19.37
CA THR A 401 -56.44 -6.27 18.12
C THR A 401 -57.40 -5.06 18.04
N GLN A 402 -57.39 -4.35 16.91
CA GLN A 402 -58.60 -3.99 16.21
C GLN A 402 -58.36 -3.75 14.72
N THR A 403 -59.16 -4.43 13.96
CA THR A 403 -59.43 -4.39 12.51
C THR A 403 -60.00 -3.06 12.06
N SER A 404 -59.64 -2.60 10.87
CA SER A 404 -60.58 -2.19 9.80
C SER A 404 -59.82 -1.66 8.57
N SER A 405 -60.09 -2.32 7.47
CA SER A 405 -59.97 -1.77 6.06
C SER A 405 -61.12 -0.75 5.82
N PRO A 406 -61.13 0.00 4.73
CA PRO A 406 -60.84 -0.40 3.35
C PRO A 406 -59.58 0.23 2.74
#